data_05f0091de98f6b6ff22d62b365302f3d
#
_entry.id   05f0091de98f6b6ff22d62b365302f3d
#
_cell.length_a   1.000
_cell.length_b   1.000
_cell.length_c   1.000
_cell.angle_alpha   90.00
_cell.angle_beta   90.00
_cell.angle_gamma   90.00
#
_symmetry.space_group_name_H-M   'P 1'
#
loop_
_entity.id
_entity.type
_entity.pdbx_description
1 polymer ?
#
loop_
_entity_poly.entity_id
_entity_poly.type
_entity_poly.pdbx_seq_one_letter_code
_entity_poly.pdbx_strand_id
1 'polypeptide(L)'
;GNSRKSVENKRAMKEIEELVATFYSLSKSEQYHVGLAALYCYESMQPEISETKKDGLQKFYGIKDEKAMKFFTVHMHADKCHREVVRNLLSELSDTKEKQGEILAAVDSALLALNNFLSGMEREYC
;
A
#
# COMPACT_ATOMS: atom_id res chain seq x y z
N GLY A 1 6.77 -23.06 14.33
CA GLY A 1 6.79 -21.90 13.41
C GLY A 1 7.84 -22.11 12.32
N ASN A 2 7.65 -21.40 11.21
CA ASN A 2 8.61 -21.44 10.09
C ASN A 2 9.93 -20.75 10.48
N SER A 3 11.07 -21.31 10.05
CA SER A 3 12.35 -20.64 10.21
C SER A 3 12.45 -19.44 9.24
N ARG A 4 13.27 -18.43 9.58
CA ARG A 4 13.53 -17.27 8.70
C ARG A 4 13.97 -17.73 7.30
N LYS A 5 14.89 -18.67 7.21
CA LYS A 5 15.37 -19.23 5.95
C LYS A 5 14.26 -19.90 5.13
N SER A 6 13.32 -20.58 5.79
CA SER A 6 12.16 -21.19 5.15
C SER A 6 11.22 -20.13 4.53
N VAL A 7 11.06 -18.99 5.20
CA VAL A 7 10.24 -17.89 4.69
C VAL A 7 10.92 -17.17 3.53
N GLU A 8 12.23 -16.90 3.65
CA GLU A 8 13.03 -16.22 2.61
C GLU A 8 13.12 -17.02 1.31
N ASN A 9 13.06 -18.35 1.39
CA ASN A 9 13.11 -19.22 0.21
C ASN A 9 11.74 -19.56 -0.38
N LYS A 10 10.65 -19.09 0.23
CA LYS A 10 9.31 -19.34 -0.29
C LYS A 10 9.03 -18.42 -1.48
N ARG A 11 8.67 -19.02 -2.62
CA ARG A 11 8.25 -18.26 -3.79
C ARG A 11 6.99 -17.46 -3.46
N ALA A 12 6.98 -16.19 -3.79
CA ALA A 12 5.81 -15.35 -3.67
C ALA A 12 4.71 -15.80 -4.65
N MET A 13 3.46 -15.50 -4.32
CA MET A 13 2.36 -15.64 -5.27
C MET A 13 2.55 -14.67 -6.44
N LYS A 14 2.03 -15.05 -7.61
CA LYS A 14 2.12 -14.22 -8.82
C LYS A 14 1.56 -12.82 -8.61
N GLU A 15 0.45 -12.70 -7.92
CA GLU A 15 -0.22 -11.43 -7.62
C GLU A 15 0.63 -10.52 -6.71
N ILE A 16 1.45 -11.10 -5.82
CA ILE A 16 2.41 -10.35 -5.00
C ILE A 16 3.58 -9.85 -5.88
N GLU A 17 4.10 -10.71 -6.76
CA GLU A 17 5.18 -10.33 -7.69
C GLU A 17 4.72 -9.19 -8.61
N GLU A 18 3.49 -9.27 -9.15
CA GLU A 18 2.88 -8.24 -9.99
C GLU A 18 2.63 -6.94 -9.22
N LEU A 19 2.14 -7.00 -7.98
CA LEU A 19 1.96 -5.83 -7.12
C LEU A 19 3.28 -5.08 -6.90
N VAL A 20 4.31 -5.82 -6.49
CA VAL A 20 5.64 -5.23 -6.24
C VAL A 20 6.22 -4.64 -7.53
N ALA A 21 6.12 -5.35 -8.66
CA ALA A 21 6.61 -4.87 -9.95
C ALA A 21 5.89 -3.59 -10.40
N THR A 22 4.56 -3.51 -10.20
CA THR A 22 3.76 -2.33 -10.55
C THR A 22 4.18 -1.12 -9.73
N PHE A 23 4.22 -1.23 -8.40
CA PHE A 23 4.65 -0.12 -7.55
C PHE A 23 6.10 0.30 -7.79
N TYR A 24 6.98 -0.66 -8.03
CA TYR A 24 8.37 -0.38 -8.38
C TYR A 24 8.50 0.38 -9.69
N SER A 25 7.74 -0.01 -10.72
CA SER A 25 7.72 0.68 -12.01
C SER A 25 7.20 2.11 -11.89
N LEU A 26 6.07 2.31 -11.19
CA LEU A 26 5.48 3.63 -10.96
C LEU A 26 6.42 4.54 -10.17
N SER A 27 7.09 4.01 -9.14
CA SER A 27 8.02 4.77 -8.31
C SER A 27 9.32 5.13 -9.02
N LYS A 28 9.68 4.43 -10.09
CA LYS A 28 10.86 4.73 -10.93
C LYS A 28 10.56 5.65 -12.11
N SER A 29 9.31 6.07 -12.28
CA SER A 29 8.96 7.03 -13.33
C SER A 29 9.79 8.29 -13.21
N GLU A 30 10.27 8.83 -14.33
CA GLU A 30 10.89 10.15 -14.39
C GLU A 30 9.88 11.26 -14.05
N GLN A 31 8.59 10.96 -14.20
CA GLN A 31 7.47 11.81 -13.84
C GLN A 31 7.11 11.59 -12.35
N TYR A 32 7.65 12.40 -11.45
CA TYR A 32 7.45 12.19 -10.02
C TYR A 32 6.00 12.29 -9.55
N HIS A 33 5.10 12.96 -10.27
CA HIS A 33 3.65 12.93 -9.99
C HIS A 33 3.05 11.53 -10.17
N VAL A 34 3.61 10.70 -11.05
CA VAL A 34 3.21 9.28 -11.23
C VAL A 34 3.56 8.47 -9.98
N GLY A 35 4.79 8.61 -9.48
CA GLY A 35 5.23 7.95 -8.25
C GLY A 35 4.43 8.42 -7.02
N LEU A 36 4.17 9.73 -6.92
CA LEU A 36 3.33 10.29 -5.85
C LEU A 36 1.89 9.78 -5.91
N ALA A 37 1.33 9.60 -7.10
CA ALA A 37 -0.02 9.05 -7.27
C ALA A 37 -0.10 7.61 -6.77
N ALA A 38 0.88 6.77 -7.09
CA ALA A 38 0.96 5.40 -6.58
C ALA A 38 1.10 5.37 -5.04
N LEU A 39 1.97 6.20 -4.48
CA LEU A 39 2.15 6.34 -3.03
C LEU A 39 0.85 6.79 -2.35
N TYR A 40 0.17 7.77 -2.91
CA TYR A 40 -1.12 8.25 -2.41
C TYR A 40 -2.17 7.13 -2.36
N CYS A 41 -2.27 6.28 -3.41
CA CYS A 41 -3.19 5.15 -3.41
C CYS A 41 -2.96 4.21 -2.23
N TYR A 42 -1.70 3.93 -1.89
CA TYR A 42 -1.36 3.04 -0.80
C TYR A 42 -1.56 3.73 0.57
N GLU A 43 -0.97 4.88 0.79
CA GLU A 43 -0.96 5.56 2.09
C GLU A 43 -2.33 6.14 2.47
N SER A 44 -3.17 6.52 1.49
CA SER A 44 -4.49 7.08 1.77
C SER A 44 -5.42 6.15 2.53
N MET A 45 -5.24 4.83 2.38
CA MET A 45 -6.04 3.79 3.03
C MET A 45 -5.40 3.24 4.32
N GLN A 46 -4.10 3.49 4.54
CA GLN A 46 -3.35 2.86 5.63
C GLN A 46 -3.83 3.20 7.04
N PRO A 47 -4.31 4.41 7.36
CA PRO A 47 -4.81 4.71 8.70
C PRO A 47 -5.93 3.76 9.12
N GLU A 48 -6.94 3.59 8.28
CA GLU A 48 -8.11 2.76 8.53
C GLU A 48 -7.77 1.26 8.50
N ILE A 49 -6.89 0.85 7.58
CA ILE A 49 -6.38 -0.53 7.49
C ILE A 49 -5.56 -0.86 8.73
N SER A 50 -4.69 0.04 9.19
CA SER A 50 -3.86 -0.17 10.37
C SER A 50 -4.70 -0.30 11.65
N GLU A 51 -5.75 0.50 11.80
CA GLU A 51 -6.72 0.39 12.89
C GLU A 51 -7.39 -0.98 12.90
N THR A 52 -7.96 -1.38 11.77
CA THR A 52 -8.64 -2.68 11.62
C THR A 52 -7.69 -3.86 11.90
N LYS A 53 -6.45 -3.81 11.40
CA LYS A 53 -5.45 -4.86 11.64
C LYS A 53 -5.03 -4.93 13.10
N LYS A 54 -4.83 -3.78 13.75
CA LYS A 54 -4.50 -3.71 15.17
C LYS A 54 -5.61 -4.35 16.02
N ASP A 55 -6.86 -4.01 15.76
CA ASP A 55 -8.02 -4.57 16.45
C ASP A 55 -8.14 -6.09 16.21
N GLY A 56 -7.96 -6.52 14.96
CA GLY A 56 -7.97 -7.93 14.60
C GLY A 56 -6.88 -8.75 15.29
N LEU A 57 -5.66 -8.23 15.37
CA LEU A 57 -4.55 -8.87 16.07
C LEU A 57 -4.84 -9.03 17.57
N GLN A 58 -5.44 -8.02 18.20
CA GLN A 58 -5.84 -8.09 19.59
C GLN A 58 -6.98 -9.10 19.83
N LYS A 59 -8.02 -9.02 18.99
CA LYS A 59 -9.24 -9.80 19.15
C LYS A 59 -9.06 -11.28 18.82
N PHE A 60 -8.39 -11.59 17.73
CA PHE A 60 -8.33 -12.97 17.21
C PHE A 60 -7.04 -13.69 17.55
N TYR A 61 -5.95 -12.96 17.79
CA TYR A 61 -4.63 -13.53 18.08
C TYR A 61 -4.12 -13.24 19.48
N GLY A 62 -4.85 -12.44 20.27
CA GLY A 62 -4.47 -12.10 21.64
C GLY A 62 -3.19 -11.26 21.76
N ILE A 63 -2.70 -10.68 20.67
CA ILE A 63 -1.50 -9.87 20.63
C ILE A 63 -1.84 -8.48 21.16
N LYS A 64 -1.32 -8.14 22.36
CA LYS A 64 -1.57 -6.85 23.04
C LYS A 64 -0.30 -6.06 23.30
N ASP A 65 0.86 -6.62 22.97
CA ASP A 65 2.16 -5.98 23.22
C ASP A 65 2.30 -4.70 22.37
N GLU A 66 2.61 -3.58 23.03
CA GLU A 66 2.75 -2.27 22.37
C GLU A 66 3.86 -2.25 21.32
N LYS A 67 4.95 -2.99 21.54
CA LYS A 67 6.06 -3.09 20.59
C LYS A 67 5.62 -3.80 19.31
N ALA A 68 4.82 -4.87 19.43
CA ALA A 68 4.23 -5.58 18.29
C ALA A 68 3.22 -4.70 17.53
N MET A 69 2.51 -3.82 18.25
CA MET A 69 1.52 -2.92 17.66
C MET A 69 2.09 -1.59 17.14
N LYS A 70 3.37 -1.30 17.43
CA LYS A 70 3.99 -0.01 17.12
C LYS A 70 3.90 0.36 15.64
N PHE A 71 4.10 -0.60 14.74
CA PHE A 71 3.97 -0.38 13.30
C PHE A 71 2.59 0.23 12.96
N PHE A 72 1.51 -0.42 13.37
CA PHE A 72 0.15 0.04 13.08
C PHE A 72 -0.16 1.38 13.73
N THR A 73 0.24 1.56 15.00
CA THR A 73 0.01 2.81 15.73
C THR A 73 0.70 4.00 15.07
N VAL A 74 1.93 3.83 14.58
CA VAL A 74 2.65 4.88 13.86
C VAL A 74 1.96 5.22 12.55
N HIS A 75 1.57 4.22 11.75
CA HIS A 75 0.94 4.44 10.46
C HIS A 75 -0.47 5.04 10.56
N MET A 76 -1.22 4.72 11.61
CA MET A 76 -2.51 5.39 11.89
C MET A 76 -2.39 6.92 11.99
N HIS A 77 -1.27 7.43 12.47
CA HIS A 77 -1.05 8.87 12.66
C HIS A 77 -0.26 9.50 11.52
N ALA A 78 0.87 8.91 11.16
CA ALA A 78 1.77 9.45 10.13
C ALA A 78 1.07 9.53 8.76
N ASP A 79 0.34 8.49 8.37
CA ASP A 79 -0.26 8.42 7.05
C ASP A 79 -1.48 9.35 6.88
N LYS A 80 -2.08 9.84 7.99
CA LYS A 80 -3.05 10.94 7.92
C LYS A 80 -2.39 12.24 7.42
N CYS A 81 -1.22 12.57 7.95
CA CYS A 81 -0.45 13.73 7.50
C CYS A 81 0.08 13.54 6.07
N HIS A 82 0.64 12.36 5.78
CA HIS A 82 1.14 12.02 4.44
C HIS A 82 0.04 12.14 3.39
N ARG A 83 -1.14 11.59 3.64
CA ARG A 83 -2.29 11.68 2.75
C ARG A 83 -2.66 13.12 2.39
N GLU A 84 -2.66 14.03 3.36
CA GLU A 84 -2.95 15.45 3.12
C GLU A 84 -1.86 16.12 2.31
N VAL A 85 -0.60 15.91 2.68
CA VAL A 85 0.55 16.50 1.99
C VAL A 85 0.62 16.01 0.54
N VAL A 86 0.53 14.70 0.31
CA VAL A 86 0.62 14.14 -1.04
C VAL A 86 -0.56 14.55 -1.91
N ARG A 87 -1.78 14.63 -1.32
CA ARG A 87 -2.96 15.14 -2.04
C ARG A 87 -2.77 16.57 -2.51
N ASN A 88 -2.22 17.43 -1.65
CA ASN A 88 -1.98 18.84 -2.01
C ASN A 88 -0.91 18.94 -3.10
N LEU A 89 0.19 18.18 -2.99
CA LEU A 89 1.22 18.12 -4.03
C LEU A 89 0.66 17.62 -5.37
N LEU A 90 -0.15 16.57 -5.36
CA LEU A 90 -0.79 16.08 -6.58
C LEU A 90 -1.74 17.12 -7.19
N SER A 91 -2.47 17.88 -6.36
CA SER A 91 -3.32 18.96 -6.84
C SER A 91 -2.51 20.08 -7.52
N GLU A 92 -1.36 20.45 -6.96
CA GLU A 92 -0.47 21.44 -7.56
C GLU A 92 0.19 20.94 -8.86
N LEU A 93 0.54 19.65 -8.91
CA LEU A 93 1.20 19.02 -10.05
C LEU A 93 0.24 18.67 -11.19
N SER A 94 -1.08 18.68 -10.96
CA SER A 94 -2.11 18.37 -11.96
C SER A 94 -2.51 19.59 -12.82
N ASP A 95 -1.55 20.45 -13.14
CA ASP A 95 -1.73 21.74 -13.84
C ASP A 95 -2.06 21.60 -15.33
N THR A 96 -1.82 20.43 -15.94
CA THR A 96 -2.14 20.15 -17.34
C THR A 96 -3.00 18.90 -17.48
N LYS A 97 -3.76 18.82 -18.60
CA LYS A 97 -4.57 17.63 -18.91
C LYS A 97 -3.73 16.37 -19.10
N GLU A 98 -2.50 16.52 -19.58
CA GLU A 98 -1.55 15.43 -19.74
C GLU A 98 -1.18 14.84 -18.39
N LYS A 99 -0.69 15.67 -17.45
CA LYS A 99 -0.36 15.24 -16.10
C LYS A 99 -1.55 14.67 -15.34
N GLN A 100 -2.74 15.25 -15.51
CA GLN A 100 -3.98 14.68 -14.96
C GLN A 100 -4.23 13.26 -15.46
N GLY A 101 -4.05 13.03 -16.77
CA GLY A 101 -4.15 11.72 -17.39
C GLY A 101 -3.13 10.73 -16.85
N GLU A 102 -1.87 11.15 -16.70
CA GLU A 102 -0.79 10.32 -16.16
C GLU A 102 -1.04 9.95 -14.67
N ILE A 103 -1.49 10.89 -13.86
CA ILE A 103 -1.88 10.66 -12.46
C ILE A 103 -3.01 9.62 -12.39
N LEU A 104 -4.08 9.79 -13.17
CA LEU A 104 -5.21 8.86 -13.19
C LEU A 104 -4.79 7.46 -13.66
N ALA A 105 -3.96 7.36 -14.69
CA ALA A 105 -3.44 6.08 -15.17
C ALA A 105 -2.57 5.37 -14.10
N ALA A 106 -1.77 6.12 -13.35
CA ALA A 106 -0.97 5.59 -12.24
C ALA A 106 -1.87 5.09 -11.10
N VAL A 107 -2.91 5.86 -10.75
CA VAL A 107 -3.92 5.46 -9.75
C VAL A 107 -4.61 4.16 -10.17
N ASP A 108 -5.12 4.08 -11.39
CA ASP A 108 -5.80 2.89 -11.90
C ASP A 108 -4.90 1.66 -11.88
N SER A 109 -3.63 1.82 -12.30
CA SER A 109 -2.65 0.73 -12.28
C SER A 109 -2.35 0.25 -10.86
N ALA A 110 -2.15 1.17 -9.91
CA ALA A 110 -1.87 0.85 -8.51
C ALA A 110 -3.07 0.16 -7.84
N LEU A 111 -4.29 0.68 -8.05
CA LEU A 111 -5.51 0.10 -7.48
C LEU A 111 -5.83 -1.27 -8.07
N LEU A 112 -5.63 -1.45 -9.39
CA LEU A 112 -5.82 -2.75 -10.03
C LEU A 112 -4.85 -3.80 -9.46
N ALA A 113 -3.58 -3.45 -9.30
CA ALA A 113 -2.58 -4.35 -8.72
C ALA A 113 -2.91 -4.72 -7.26
N LEU A 114 -3.35 -3.75 -6.44
CA LEU A 114 -3.81 -3.98 -5.07
C LEU A 114 -5.05 -4.89 -5.02
N ASN A 115 -6.04 -4.64 -5.88
CA ASN A 115 -7.25 -5.44 -5.94
C ASN A 115 -6.96 -6.89 -6.37
N ASN A 116 -6.10 -7.08 -7.39
CA ASN A 116 -5.68 -8.41 -7.84
C ASN A 116 -4.94 -9.16 -6.74
N PHE A 117 -4.07 -8.49 -5.98
CA PHE A 117 -3.40 -9.07 -4.83
C PHE A 117 -4.40 -9.54 -3.76
N LEU A 118 -5.34 -8.69 -3.37
CA LEU A 118 -6.35 -9.03 -2.35
C LEU A 118 -7.23 -10.19 -2.81
N SER A 119 -7.69 -10.16 -4.07
CA SER A 119 -8.48 -11.25 -4.66
C SER A 119 -7.70 -12.55 -4.77
N GLY A 120 -6.39 -12.47 -5.03
CA GLY A 120 -5.50 -13.63 -4.99
C GLY A 120 -5.38 -14.24 -3.60
N MET A 121 -5.23 -13.40 -2.57
CA MET A 121 -5.19 -13.82 -1.17
C MET A 121 -6.50 -14.47 -0.73
N GLU A 122 -7.64 -13.87 -1.09
CA GLU A 122 -8.96 -14.43 -0.79
C GLU A 122 -9.14 -15.82 -1.42
N ARG A 123 -8.81 -15.96 -2.69
CA ARG A 123 -8.93 -17.21 -3.43
C ARG A 123 -8.06 -18.33 -2.89
N GLU A 124 -6.86 -18.00 -2.37
CA GLU A 124 -5.90 -19.01 -1.90
C GLU A 124 -6.11 -19.39 -0.43
N TYR A 125 -6.61 -18.47 0.40
CA TYR A 125 -6.58 -18.63 1.87
C TYR A 125 -7.94 -18.51 2.56
N CYS A 126 -8.99 -18.12 1.86
CA CYS A 126 -10.35 -17.98 2.41
C CYS A 126 -11.33 -18.94 1.74
#